data_78c83d36a5acbbd5fdc89f09ad9dd6c9
#
_entry.id   78c83d36a5acbbd5fdc89f09ad9dd6c9
#
_cell.length_a   1.000
_cell.length_b   1.000
_cell.length_c   1.000
_cell.angle_alpha   90.00
_cell.angle_beta   90.00
_cell.angle_gamma   90.00
#
_symmetry.space_group_name_H-M   'P 1'
#
loop_
_entity.id
_entity.type
_entity.pdbx_description
1 polymer ?
#
loop_
_entity_poly.entity_id
_entity_poly.type
_entity_poly.pdbx_seq_one_letter_code
_entity_poly.pdbx_strand_id
1 'polypeptide(L)'
;ASFLRLHPCVAVITNIDADHMDTYDGNFNKLVETFLEFLHNLPFYGLAVLFIDDPVVQKLRTRLQKPSITYGFQKDADYRADDVSQTGLRTRFNAHRPQGESIQIDLALPGTHNVQNALAAVAICDKLGVAPNHIAKGLSSFEGIGRRFEILGRLPCQNGSVVMVDDYAHHPREVAVTLDAARACWPHQDLLVVFQPHRYSRTRDLFDDFVELLASETR
;
A
#
# COMPACT_ATOMS: atom_id res chain seq x y z
N ALA A 1 -3.50 21.09 -4.43
CA ALA A 1 -2.68 19.88 -4.60
C ALA A 1 -2.23 19.73 -6.06
N SER A 2 -0.97 19.34 -6.28
CA SER A 2 -0.39 19.27 -7.65
C SER A 2 -1.05 18.20 -8.52
N PHE A 3 -1.52 17.11 -7.94
CA PHE A 3 -2.16 16.00 -8.66
C PHE A 3 -3.50 16.39 -9.32
N LEU A 4 -4.14 17.49 -8.91
CA LEU A 4 -5.33 18.01 -9.60
C LEU A 4 -5.05 18.49 -11.04
N ARG A 5 -3.79 18.69 -11.39
CA ARG A 5 -3.40 19.06 -12.77
C ARG A 5 -3.25 17.84 -13.69
N LEU A 6 -3.37 16.64 -13.15
CA LEU A 6 -3.33 15.41 -13.92
C LEU A 6 -4.72 15.10 -14.48
N HIS A 7 -4.75 14.60 -15.71
CA HIS A 7 -5.96 14.12 -16.39
C HIS A 7 -5.77 12.64 -16.76
N PRO A 8 -5.82 11.72 -15.79
CA PRO A 8 -5.59 10.31 -16.05
C PRO A 8 -6.79 9.65 -16.72
N CYS A 9 -6.55 8.57 -17.48
CA CYS A 9 -7.62 7.66 -17.92
C CYS A 9 -7.97 6.62 -16.84
N VAL A 10 -7.01 6.28 -15.99
CA VAL A 10 -7.20 5.39 -14.83
C VAL A 10 -6.59 6.06 -13.60
N ALA A 11 -7.35 6.15 -12.53
CA ALA A 11 -6.89 6.66 -11.24
C ALA A 11 -7.06 5.61 -10.15
N VAL A 12 -6.02 5.40 -9.35
CA VAL A 12 -6.05 4.48 -8.19
C VAL A 12 -6.03 5.30 -6.91
N ILE A 13 -6.93 5.00 -5.98
CA ILE A 13 -6.89 5.52 -4.61
C ILE A 13 -6.64 4.35 -3.67
N THR A 14 -5.47 4.35 -3.05
CA THR A 14 -5.02 3.29 -2.14
C THR A 14 -5.46 3.54 -0.70
N ASN A 15 -5.42 4.80 -0.26
CA ASN A 15 -5.86 5.27 1.06
C ASN A 15 -5.93 6.80 1.04
N ILE A 16 -6.59 7.37 2.05
CA ILE A 16 -6.59 8.82 2.29
C ILE A 16 -6.29 9.04 3.77
N ASP A 17 -5.05 9.43 4.05
CA ASP A 17 -4.55 9.71 5.39
C ASP A 17 -4.31 11.20 5.64
N ALA A 18 -4.30 11.60 6.91
CA ALA A 18 -4.03 12.96 7.34
C ALA A 18 -2.54 13.32 7.23
N ASP A 19 -1.97 13.23 6.01
CA ASP A 19 -0.63 13.71 5.71
C ASP A 19 -0.68 15.02 4.91
N HIS A 20 0.38 15.81 4.98
CA HIS A 20 0.48 17.11 4.31
C HIS A 20 -0.64 18.10 4.65
N MET A 21 -1.16 18.04 5.87
CA MET A 21 -2.32 18.83 6.31
C MET A 21 -2.11 20.35 6.20
N ASP A 22 -0.88 20.82 6.23
CA ASP A 22 -0.52 22.22 5.97
C ASP A 22 -1.03 22.71 4.59
N THR A 23 -1.07 21.82 3.59
CA THR A 23 -1.59 22.12 2.24
C THR A 23 -3.11 22.30 2.24
N TYR A 24 -3.79 21.80 3.24
CA TYR A 24 -5.26 21.76 3.35
C TYR A 24 -5.79 22.58 4.56
N ASP A 25 -4.96 23.51 5.07
CA ASP A 25 -5.29 24.36 6.22
C ASP A 25 -5.67 23.56 7.48
N GLY A 26 -5.08 22.38 7.67
CA GLY A 26 -5.42 21.46 8.76
C GLY A 26 -6.79 20.78 8.62
N ASN A 27 -7.48 20.94 7.49
CA ASN A 27 -8.84 20.46 7.30
C ASN A 27 -8.87 19.15 6.49
N PHE A 28 -9.12 18.03 7.17
CA PHE A 28 -9.18 16.70 6.55
C PHE A 28 -10.30 16.58 5.50
N ASN A 29 -11.44 17.22 5.71
CA ASN A 29 -12.50 17.21 4.71
C ASN A 29 -12.06 17.88 3.40
N LYS A 30 -11.27 18.96 3.49
CA LYS A 30 -10.69 19.61 2.30
C LYS A 30 -9.77 18.67 1.52
N LEU A 31 -9.00 17.84 2.23
CA LEU A 31 -8.19 16.78 1.60
C LEU A 31 -9.09 15.78 0.86
N VAL A 32 -10.14 15.25 1.49
CA VAL A 32 -11.08 14.31 0.87
C VAL A 32 -11.78 14.91 -0.35
N GLU A 33 -12.25 16.16 -0.26
CA GLU A 33 -12.83 16.86 -1.41
C GLU A 33 -11.85 17.01 -2.57
N THR A 34 -10.57 17.24 -2.27
CA THR A 34 -9.51 17.32 -3.29
C THR A 34 -9.31 15.98 -4.02
N PHE A 35 -9.40 14.86 -3.31
CA PHE A 35 -9.37 13.54 -3.96
C PHE A 35 -10.62 13.29 -4.82
N LEU A 36 -11.79 13.74 -4.36
CA LEU A 36 -13.00 13.63 -5.16
C LEU A 36 -12.92 14.50 -6.44
N GLU A 37 -12.40 15.72 -6.33
CA GLU A 37 -12.12 16.60 -7.48
C GLU A 37 -11.15 15.94 -8.46
N PHE A 38 -10.08 15.32 -7.96
CA PHE A 38 -9.13 14.58 -8.80
C PHE A 38 -9.82 13.45 -9.57
N LEU A 39 -10.70 12.69 -8.94
CA LEU A 39 -11.45 11.64 -9.61
C LEU A 39 -12.45 12.20 -10.64
N HIS A 40 -12.97 13.41 -10.45
CA HIS A 40 -13.81 14.07 -11.44
C HIS A 40 -13.05 14.50 -12.70
N ASN A 41 -11.71 14.63 -12.65
CA ASN A 41 -10.87 14.87 -13.82
C ASN A 41 -10.77 13.65 -14.77
N LEU A 42 -11.22 12.47 -14.32
CA LEU A 42 -11.34 11.31 -15.20
C LEU A 42 -12.29 11.63 -16.36
N PRO A 43 -11.96 11.27 -17.62
CA PRO A 43 -12.89 11.37 -18.73
C PRO A 43 -14.11 10.47 -18.49
N PHE A 44 -15.16 10.63 -19.30
CA PHE A 44 -16.39 9.82 -19.16
C PHE A 44 -16.15 8.32 -19.32
N TYR A 45 -15.11 7.93 -20.06
CA TYR A 45 -14.66 6.55 -20.26
C TYR A 45 -13.57 6.13 -19.28
N GLY A 46 -13.15 7.02 -18.38
CA GLY A 46 -12.09 6.76 -17.41
C GLY A 46 -12.56 5.83 -16.29
N LEU A 47 -11.61 5.29 -15.54
CA LEU A 47 -11.85 4.31 -14.50
C LEU A 47 -11.21 4.73 -13.18
N ALA A 48 -11.98 4.77 -12.10
CA ALA A 48 -11.48 4.85 -10.74
C ALA A 48 -11.30 3.44 -10.16
N VAL A 49 -10.14 3.17 -9.53
CA VAL A 49 -9.82 1.91 -8.85
C VAL A 49 -9.65 2.22 -7.37
N LEU A 50 -10.55 1.73 -6.52
CA LEU A 50 -10.73 2.21 -5.15
C LEU A 50 -10.51 1.10 -4.13
N PHE A 51 -9.63 1.34 -3.15
CA PHE A 51 -9.41 0.43 -2.03
C PHE A 51 -10.50 0.60 -0.98
N ILE A 52 -11.45 -0.35 -0.92
CA ILE A 52 -12.64 -0.19 -0.06
C ILE A 52 -12.46 -0.59 1.39
N ASP A 53 -11.32 -1.19 1.76
CA ASP A 53 -11.03 -1.45 3.18
C ASP A 53 -10.61 -0.16 3.90
N ASP A 54 -10.25 0.89 3.17
CA ASP A 54 -10.10 2.23 3.73
C ASP A 54 -11.48 2.89 3.91
N PRO A 55 -11.87 3.26 5.15
CA PRO A 55 -13.21 3.80 5.43
C PRO A 55 -13.47 5.17 4.79
N VAL A 56 -12.40 5.94 4.52
CA VAL A 56 -12.53 7.25 3.87
C VAL A 56 -12.78 7.06 2.38
N VAL A 57 -12.04 6.15 1.74
CA VAL A 57 -12.22 5.79 0.33
C VAL A 57 -13.59 5.16 0.10
N GLN A 58 -14.05 4.30 1.02
CA GLN A 58 -15.39 3.70 0.96
C GLN A 58 -16.49 4.77 0.98
N LYS A 59 -16.38 5.78 1.85
CA LYS A 59 -17.30 6.91 1.88
C LYS A 59 -17.22 7.78 0.64
N LEU A 60 -16.00 8.04 0.15
CA LEU A 60 -15.79 8.82 -1.07
C LEU A 60 -16.45 8.16 -2.29
N ARG A 61 -16.39 6.83 -2.41
CA ARG A 61 -17.05 6.06 -3.46
C ARG A 61 -18.53 6.38 -3.60
N THR A 62 -19.25 6.56 -2.49
CA THR A 62 -20.71 6.85 -2.53
C THR A 62 -21.05 8.18 -3.19
N ARG A 63 -20.08 9.09 -3.31
CA ARG A 63 -20.20 10.42 -3.89
C ARG A 63 -19.66 10.51 -5.31
N LEU A 64 -18.96 9.46 -5.77
CA LEU A 64 -18.32 9.44 -7.08
C LEU A 64 -19.34 9.11 -8.18
N GLN A 65 -19.44 9.98 -9.20
CA GLN A 65 -20.31 9.81 -10.37
C GLN A 65 -19.55 9.30 -11.62
N LYS A 66 -18.42 8.65 -11.41
CA LYS A 66 -17.58 8.09 -12.49
C LYS A 66 -17.57 6.57 -12.43
N PRO A 67 -17.29 5.87 -13.55
CA PRO A 67 -17.07 4.44 -13.52
C PRO A 67 -16.00 4.07 -12.51
N SER A 68 -16.30 3.12 -11.65
CA SER A 68 -15.37 2.68 -10.62
C SER A 68 -15.42 1.18 -10.42
N ILE A 69 -14.28 0.62 -10.03
CA ILE A 69 -14.13 -0.74 -9.51
C ILE A 69 -13.46 -0.67 -8.15
N THR A 70 -13.73 -1.66 -7.35
CA THR A 70 -13.23 -1.74 -5.97
C THR A 70 -12.26 -2.90 -5.81
N TYR A 71 -11.32 -2.74 -4.89
CA TYR A 71 -10.44 -3.83 -4.49
C TYR A 71 -10.20 -3.81 -2.99
N GLY A 72 -9.88 -4.96 -2.42
CA GLY A 72 -9.65 -5.11 -0.98
C GLY A 72 -9.72 -6.54 -0.50
N PHE A 73 -9.77 -6.71 0.82
CA PHE A 73 -9.98 -8.00 1.47
C PHE A 73 -11.46 -8.25 1.79
N GLN A 74 -12.28 -7.20 1.79
CA GLN A 74 -13.71 -7.29 2.06
C GLN A 74 -14.44 -8.09 0.98
N LYS A 75 -15.50 -8.81 1.38
CA LYS A 75 -16.24 -9.71 0.49
C LYS A 75 -17.00 -9.01 -0.63
N ASP A 76 -17.31 -7.74 -0.46
CA ASP A 76 -18.02 -6.89 -1.41
C ASP A 76 -17.09 -6.11 -2.37
N ALA A 77 -15.78 -6.33 -2.27
CA ALA A 77 -14.83 -5.82 -3.26
C ALA A 77 -14.98 -6.55 -4.60
N ASP A 78 -14.94 -5.81 -5.71
CA ASP A 78 -14.95 -6.40 -7.07
C ASP A 78 -13.71 -7.28 -7.30
N TYR A 79 -12.55 -6.84 -6.83
CA TYR A 79 -11.31 -7.60 -6.81
C TYR A 79 -10.93 -7.86 -5.36
N ARG A 80 -10.88 -9.13 -4.98
CA ARG A 80 -10.67 -9.51 -3.58
C ARG A 80 -9.47 -10.43 -3.41
N ALA A 81 -8.61 -10.14 -2.43
CA ALA A 81 -7.57 -11.05 -2.02
C ALA A 81 -8.04 -11.91 -0.83
N ASP A 82 -7.76 -13.22 -0.88
CA ASP A 82 -7.87 -14.13 0.26
C ASP A 82 -6.75 -15.17 0.27
N ASP A 83 -6.77 -16.06 1.26
CA ASP A 83 -5.74 -17.08 1.49
C ASP A 83 -4.32 -16.50 1.52
N VAL A 84 -4.18 -15.31 2.12
CA VAL A 84 -2.90 -14.61 2.20
C VAL A 84 -1.97 -15.36 3.15
N SER A 85 -0.83 -15.77 2.64
CA SER A 85 0.21 -16.45 3.42
C SER A 85 1.59 -15.87 3.09
N GLN A 86 2.36 -15.52 4.12
CA GLN A 86 3.73 -15.04 3.97
C GLN A 86 4.72 -16.09 4.44
N THR A 87 5.76 -16.33 3.66
CA THR A 87 6.90 -17.19 4.00
C THR A 87 8.19 -16.44 3.66
N GLY A 88 8.89 -15.96 4.69
CA GLY A 88 10.05 -15.09 4.50
C GLY A 88 9.67 -13.84 3.70
N LEU A 89 10.36 -13.61 2.59
CA LEU A 89 10.18 -12.45 1.72
C LEU A 89 9.09 -12.62 0.65
N ARG A 90 8.40 -13.75 0.62
CA ARG A 90 7.38 -14.03 -0.39
C ARG A 90 6.00 -14.07 0.24
N THR A 91 5.04 -13.49 -0.46
CA THR A 91 3.63 -13.49 -0.05
C THR A 91 2.79 -14.12 -1.16
N ARG A 92 2.00 -15.15 -0.80
CA ARG A 92 1.06 -15.82 -1.71
C ARG A 92 -0.37 -15.45 -1.34
N PHE A 93 -1.21 -15.30 -2.34
CA PHE A 93 -2.64 -15.05 -2.15
C PHE A 93 -3.43 -15.41 -3.41
N ASN A 94 -4.73 -15.59 -3.26
CA ASN A 94 -5.65 -15.72 -4.37
C ASN A 94 -6.28 -14.35 -4.67
N ALA A 95 -6.18 -13.90 -5.92
CA ALA A 95 -6.85 -12.70 -6.40
C ALA A 95 -8.15 -13.09 -7.13
N HIS A 96 -9.29 -12.91 -6.47
CA HIS A 96 -10.62 -13.08 -7.06
C HIS A 96 -10.93 -11.91 -7.98
N ARG A 97 -11.59 -12.19 -9.07
CA ARG A 97 -12.01 -11.25 -10.12
C ARG A 97 -13.52 -11.28 -10.30
N PRO A 98 -14.15 -10.21 -10.80
CA PRO A 98 -15.59 -10.20 -11.08
C PRO A 98 -16.02 -11.27 -12.10
N GLN A 99 -15.12 -11.65 -12.99
CA GLN A 99 -15.36 -12.65 -14.02
C GLN A 99 -14.15 -13.59 -14.15
N GLY A 100 -14.44 -14.88 -14.37
CA GLY A 100 -13.44 -15.90 -14.55
C GLY A 100 -12.90 -16.47 -13.24
N GLU A 101 -11.88 -17.32 -13.35
CA GLU A 101 -11.24 -17.96 -12.21
C GLU A 101 -10.34 -16.99 -11.44
N SER A 102 -10.11 -17.28 -10.16
CA SER A 102 -9.13 -16.56 -9.36
C SER A 102 -7.72 -16.76 -9.91
N ILE A 103 -6.87 -15.76 -9.72
CA ILE A 103 -5.46 -15.81 -10.08
C ILE A 103 -4.66 -16.07 -8.81
N GLN A 104 -3.90 -17.15 -8.78
CA GLN A 104 -2.93 -17.37 -7.71
C GLN A 104 -1.71 -16.50 -7.96
N ILE A 105 -1.40 -15.64 -6.99
CA ILE A 105 -0.25 -14.73 -7.03
C ILE A 105 0.81 -15.20 -6.04
N ASP A 106 2.05 -15.26 -6.49
CA ASP A 106 3.23 -15.49 -5.66
C ASP A 106 4.15 -14.25 -5.76
N LEU A 107 3.92 -13.30 -4.87
CA LEU A 107 4.58 -11.99 -4.88
C LEU A 107 5.95 -12.08 -4.19
N ALA A 108 7.00 -11.56 -4.82
CA ALA A 108 8.36 -11.52 -4.26
C ALA A 108 8.57 -10.36 -3.27
N LEU A 109 7.50 -9.92 -2.60
CA LEU A 109 7.51 -8.85 -1.59
C LEU A 109 6.77 -9.30 -0.33
N PRO A 110 7.27 -8.97 0.86
CA PRO A 110 6.59 -9.23 2.12
C PRO A 110 5.55 -8.16 2.44
N GLY A 111 4.64 -8.50 3.34
CA GLY A 111 3.69 -7.56 3.94
C GLY A 111 2.35 -7.46 3.21
N THR A 112 1.30 -7.32 4.01
CA THR A 112 -0.10 -7.25 3.55
C THR A 112 -0.36 -6.02 2.67
N HIS A 113 0.34 -4.91 2.93
CA HIS A 113 0.24 -3.70 2.09
C HIS A 113 0.72 -3.94 0.65
N ASN A 114 1.68 -4.83 0.44
CA ASN A 114 2.12 -5.22 -0.91
C ASN A 114 1.09 -6.12 -1.61
N VAL A 115 0.31 -6.92 -0.86
CA VAL A 115 -0.86 -7.63 -1.40
C VAL A 115 -1.89 -6.63 -1.92
N GLN A 116 -2.19 -5.57 -1.16
CA GLN A 116 -3.11 -4.50 -1.57
C GLN A 116 -2.64 -3.81 -2.84
N ASN A 117 -1.36 -3.43 -2.90
CA ASN A 117 -0.76 -2.81 -4.09
C ASN A 117 -0.80 -3.74 -5.31
N ALA A 118 -0.47 -5.02 -5.12
CA ALA A 118 -0.53 -6.03 -6.17
C ALA A 118 -1.97 -6.26 -6.66
N LEU A 119 -2.95 -6.26 -5.75
CA LEU A 119 -4.36 -6.43 -6.10
C LEU A 119 -4.89 -5.26 -6.93
N ALA A 120 -4.46 -4.02 -6.65
CA ALA A 120 -4.75 -2.87 -7.50
C ALA A 120 -4.19 -3.06 -8.92
N ALA A 121 -2.96 -3.57 -9.03
CA ALA A 121 -2.35 -3.88 -10.32
C ALA A 121 -3.10 -5.00 -11.06
N VAL A 122 -3.53 -6.05 -10.35
CA VAL A 122 -4.40 -7.11 -10.92
C VAL A 122 -5.68 -6.50 -11.49
N ALA A 123 -6.36 -5.64 -10.72
CA ALA A 123 -7.61 -5.01 -11.13
C ALA A 123 -7.46 -4.18 -12.41
N ILE A 124 -6.38 -3.40 -12.51
CA ILE A 124 -6.09 -2.59 -13.70
C ILE A 124 -5.76 -3.48 -14.90
N CYS A 125 -4.85 -4.43 -14.74
CA CYS A 125 -4.40 -5.30 -15.82
C CYS A 125 -5.55 -6.16 -16.37
N ASP A 126 -6.39 -6.70 -15.49
CA ASP A 126 -7.59 -7.46 -15.90
C ASP A 126 -8.58 -6.60 -16.70
N LYS A 127 -8.82 -5.35 -16.26
CA LYS A 127 -9.65 -4.39 -17.01
C LYS A 127 -9.07 -3.99 -18.36
N LEU A 128 -7.75 -4.01 -18.49
CA LEU A 128 -7.05 -3.78 -19.77
C LEU A 128 -6.97 -5.03 -20.65
N GLY A 129 -7.55 -6.16 -20.23
CA GLY A 129 -7.58 -7.40 -21.00
C GLY A 129 -6.25 -8.18 -20.98
N VAL A 130 -5.37 -7.92 -20.02
CA VAL A 130 -4.14 -8.70 -19.85
C VAL A 130 -4.49 -10.11 -19.35
N ALA A 131 -3.96 -11.13 -20.02
CA ALA A 131 -4.24 -12.51 -19.65
C ALA A 131 -3.72 -12.84 -18.22
N PRO A 132 -4.49 -13.63 -17.44
CA PRO A 132 -4.19 -13.94 -16.03
C PRO A 132 -2.77 -14.47 -15.77
N ASN A 133 -2.27 -15.32 -16.67
CA ASN A 133 -0.91 -15.86 -16.58
C ASN A 133 0.18 -14.78 -16.73
N HIS A 134 -0.07 -13.74 -17.52
CA HIS A 134 0.86 -12.62 -17.66
C HIS A 134 0.82 -11.72 -16.43
N ILE A 135 -0.36 -11.51 -15.84
CA ILE A 135 -0.50 -10.77 -14.57
C ILE A 135 0.28 -11.49 -13.46
N ALA A 136 0.03 -12.79 -13.28
CA ALA A 136 0.73 -13.59 -12.27
C ALA A 136 2.26 -13.58 -12.47
N LYS A 137 2.71 -13.77 -13.72
CA LYS A 137 4.13 -13.74 -14.07
C LYS A 137 4.76 -12.38 -13.79
N GLY A 138 4.11 -11.29 -14.19
CA GLY A 138 4.60 -9.93 -13.95
C GLY A 138 4.78 -9.64 -12.47
N LEU A 139 3.80 -9.99 -11.64
CA LEU A 139 3.86 -9.80 -10.19
C LEU A 139 4.91 -10.69 -9.52
N SER A 140 5.06 -11.95 -9.96
CA SER A 140 6.05 -12.87 -9.39
C SER A 140 7.50 -12.51 -9.72
N SER A 141 7.73 -11.81 -10.83
CA SER A 141 9.04 -11.32 -11.26
C SER A 141 9.35 -9.89 -10.81
N PHE A 142 8.42 -9.23 -10.13
CA PHE A 142 8.62 -7.87 -9.64
C PHE A 142 9.49 -7.89 -8.38
N GLU A 143 10.70 -7.34 -8.48
CA GLU A 143 11.70 -7.36 -7.41
C GLU A 143 11.57 -6.19 -6.41
N GLY A 144 10.52 -5.37 -6.55
CA GLY A 144 10.26 -4.23 -5.68
C GLY A 144 10.81 -2.91 -6.24
N ILE A 145 10.85 -1.91 -5.38
CA ILE A 145 11.34 -0.56 -5.68
C ILE A 145 12.42 -0.23 -4.65
N GLY A 146 13.48 0.43 -5.06
CA GLY A 146 14.53 0.88 -4.15
C GLY A 146 13.96 1.68 -2.97
N ARG A 147 14.49 1.45 -1.79
CA ARG A 147 14.04 2.06 -0.54
C ARG A 147 12.58 1.75 -0.18
N ARG A 148 12.04 0.60 -0.59
CA ARG A 148 10.74 0.05 -0.17
C ARG A 148 10.94 -1.39 0.25
N PHE A 149 11.23 -1.61 1.54
CA PHE A 149 11.65 -2.88 2.12
C PHE A 149 12.83 -3.50 1.34
N GLU A 150 13.77 -2.65 0.94
CA GLU A 150 14.92 -3.05 0.14
C GLU A 150 15.95 -3.77 0.98
N ILE A 151 16.30 -5.00 0.62
CA ILE A 151 17.36 -5.75 1.29
C ILE A 151 18.70 -5.33 0.71
N LEU A 152 19.44 -4.52 1.47
CA LEU A 152 20.77 -4.05 1.08
C LEU A 152 21.84 -5.11 1.18
N GLY A 153 21.60 -6.15 1.98
CA GLY A 153 22.52 -7.26 2.12
C GLY A 153 22.55 -7.85 3.53
N ARG A 154 23.53 -8.73 3.72
CA ARG A 154 23.79 -9.41 4.98
C ARG A 154 25.19 -9.05 5.45
N LEU A 155 25.29 -8.40 6.61
CA LEU A 155 26.55 -7.97 7.19
C LEU A 155 27.02 -8.99 8.24
N PRO A 156 28.27 -9.47 8.20
CA PRO A 156 28.81 -10.30 9.27
C PRO A 156 29.00 -9.49 10.55
N CYS A 157 28.71 -10.09 11.70
CA CYS A 157 28.97 -9.55 13.02
C CYS A 157 29.61 -10.62 13.92
N GLN A 158 30.04 -10.23 15.14
CA GLN A 158 30.78 -11.13 16.04
C GLN A 158 30.05 -12.45 16.34
N ASN A 159 28.71 -12.42 16.44
CA ASN A 159 27.89 -13.57 16.82
C ASN A 159 26.94 -14.01 15.68
N GLY A 160 27.28 -13.77 14.41
CA GLY A 160 26.42 -14.18 13.30
C GLY A 160 26.37 -13.18 12.15
N SER A 161 25.18 -12.83 11.70
CA SER A 161 25.00 -11.85 10.63
C SER A 161 23.72 -11.03 10.83
N VAL A 162 23.75 -9.77 10.40
CA VAL A 162 22.61 -8.85 10.40
C VAL A 162 22.12 -8.67 8.98
N VAL A 163 20.81 -8.83 8.75
CA VAL A 163 20.17 -8.44 7.49
C VAL A 163 19.87 -6.94 7.55
N MET A 164 20.34 -6.19 6.58
CA MET A 164 20.10 -4.76 6.49
C MET A 164 18.97 -4.48 5.50
N VAL A 165 17.93 -3.80 5.98
CA VAL A 165 16.76 -3.40 5.18
C VAL A 165 16.68 -1.88 5.16
N ASP A 166 16.51 -1.28 3.99
CA ASP A 166 16.22 0.16 3.82
C ASP A 166 14.75 0.35 3.40
N ASP A 167 14.07 1.26 4.11
CA ASP A 167 12.71 1.65 3.76
C ASP A 167 12.56 3.18 3.87
N TYR A 168 11.83 3.77 2.95
CA TYR A 168 11.57 5.21 2.92
C TYR A 168 10.40 5.62 3.83
N ALA A 169 9.89 4.70 4.64
CA ALA A 169 8.80 4.96 5.57
C ALA A 169 9.11 6.16 6.47
N HIS A 170 8.21 7.11 6.51
CA HIS A 170 8.39 8.38 7.22
C HIS A 170 7.08 8.88 7.88
N HIS A 171 5.99 8.17 7.71
CA HIS A 171 4.73 8.35 8.43
C HIS A 171 4.55 7.19 9.44
N PRO A 172 3.94 7.37 10.64
CA PRO A 172 3.78 6.30 11.62
C PRO A 172 3.18 5.02 11.02
N ARG A 173 2.14 5.14 10.20
CA ARG A 173 1.50 3.97 9.52
C ARG A 173 2.46 3.27 8.56
N GLU A 174 3.29 4.00 7.81
CA GLU A 174 4.28 3.38 6.92
C GLU A 174 5.33 2.63 7.73
N VAL A 175 5.83 3.24 8.81
CA VAL A 175 6.80 2.60 9.72
C VAL A 175 6.19 1.34 10.33
N ALA A 176 4.95 1.39 10.82
CA ALA A 176 4.25 0.25 11.39
C ALA A 176 4.19 -0.94 10.42
N VAL A 177 3.71 -0.73 9.19
CA VAL A 177 3.59 -1.82 8.20
C VAL A 177 4.94 -2.38 7.76
N THR A 178 6.01 -1.56 7.78
CA THR A 178 7.39 -2.00 7.51
C THR A 178 7.91 -2.88 8.64
N LEU A 179 7.67 -2.51 9.90
CA LEU A 179 8.06 -3.29 11.06
C LEU A 179 7.29 -4.62 11.15
N ASP A 180 6.00 -4.60 10.91
CA ASP A 180 5.16 -5.80 10.83
C ASP A 180 5.68 -6.78 9.75
N ALA A 181 6.01 -6.25 8.58
CA ALA A 181 6.59 -7.05 7.49
C ALA A 181 7.93 -7.65 7.89
N ALA A 182 8.80 -6.89 8.58
CA ALA A 182 10.09 -7.38 9.06
C ALA A 182 9.93 -8.49 10.10
N ARG A 183 9.02 -8.33 11.07
CA ARG A 183 8.72 -9.37 12.07
C ARG A 183 8.17 -10.63 11.44
N ALA A 184 7.29 -10.50 10.43
CA ALA A 184 6.77 -11.65 9.71
C ALA A 184 7.84 -12.36 8.87
N CYS A 185 8.85 -11.62 8.35
CA CYS A 185 9.98 -12.22 7.64
C CYS A 185 10.93 -12.98 8.58
N TRP A 186 11.14 -12.45 9.79
CA TRP A 186 12.14 -12.97 10.75
C TRP A 186 11.55 -13.06 12.17
N PRO A 187 10.57 -13.94 12.42
CA PRO A 187 9.80 -13.96 13.68
C PRO A 187 10.61 -14.31 14.92
N HIS A 188 11.82 -14.86 14.75
CA HIS A 188 12.69 -15.28 15.86
C HIS A 188 13.98 -14.48 15.93
N GLN A 189 14.08 -13.35 15.23
CA GLN A 189 15.26 -12.49 15.24
C GLN A 189 14.97 -11.18 15.96
N ASP A 190 15.98 -10.64 16.60
CA ASP A 190 15.91 -9.30 17.17
C ASP A 190 15.83 -8.27 16.04
N LEU A 191 15.02 -7.25 16.25
CA LEU A 191 14.83 -6.14 15.32
C LEU A 191 15.48 -4.88 15.88
N LEU A 192 16.51 -4.39 15.18
CA LEU A 192 17.11 -3.09 15.46
C LEU A 192 16.55 -2.06 14.49
N VAL A 193 15.85 -1.07 15.01
CA VAL A 193 15.23 0.00 14.22
C VAL A 193 16.10 1.26 14.29
N VAL A 194 16.52 1.78 13.14
CA VAL A 194 17.17 3.07 13.00
C VAL A 194 16.22 3.99 12.23
N PHE A 195 15.63 4.95 12.94
CA PHE A 195 14.64 5.86 12.37
C PHE A 195 15.14 7.30 12.37
N GLN A 196 15.05 7.97 11.23
CA GLN A 196 15.33 9.40 11.10
C GLN A 196 14.03 10.15 10.76
N PRO A 197 13.47 10.93 11.69
CA PRO A 197 12.28 11.75 11.41
C PRO A 197 12.53 12.70 10.25
N HIS A 198 11.51 12.83 9.38
CA HIS A 198 11.56 13.71 8.23
C HIS A 198 10.40 14.70 8.25
N ARG A 199 10.70 16.00 8.05
CA ARG A 199 9.82 17.18 8.19
C ARG A 199 9.45 17.49 9.64
N TYR A 200 9.78 18.70 10.07
CA TYR A 200 9.50 19.20 11.43
C TYR A 200 8.00 19.22 11.74
N SER A 201 7.16 19.65 10.77
CA SER A 201 5.71 19.68 10.95
C SER A 201 5.13 18.29 11.20
N ARG A 202 5.49 17.30 10.39
CA ARG A 202 5.03 15.91 10.59
C ARG A 202 5.48 15.35 11.93
N THR A 203 6.75 15.54 12.29
CA THR A 203 7.29 15.05 13.57
C THR A 203 6.57 15.67 14.75
N ARG A 204 6.27 16.98 14.69
CA ARG A 204 5.50 17.67 15.71
C ARG A 204 4.06 17.17 15.80
N ASP A 205 3.38 17.10 14.65
CA ASP A 205 1.95 16.84 14.58
C ASP A 205 1.59 15.36 14.86
N LEU A 206 2.54 14.43 14.62
CA LEU A 206 2.39 12.99 14.83
C LEU A 206 3.38 12.44 15.89
N PHE A 207 3.83 13.30 16.80
CA PHE A 207 4.86 12.92 17.78
C PHE A 207 4.41 11.77 18.67
N ASP A 208 3.21 11.85 19.20
CA ASP A 208 2.66 10.84 20.10
C ASP A 208 2.49 9.49 19.38
N ASP A 209 2.04 9.51 18.12
CA ASP A 209 1.92 8.30 17.28
C ASP A 209 3.28 7.61 17.06
N PHE A 210 4.34 8.40 16.81
CA PHE A 210 5.70 7.86 16.69
C PHE A 210 6.20 7.28 18.02
N VAL A 211 5.96 7.96 19.14
CA VAL A 211 6.38 7.48 20.46
C VAL A 211 5.67 6.15 20.80
N GLU A 212 4.36 6.08 20.61
CA GLU A 212 3.59 4.88 20.87
C GLU A 212 4.08 3.69 20.02
N LEU A 213 4.25 3.93 18.71
CA LEU A 213 4.72 2.91 17.78
C LEU A 213 6.12 2.41 18.16
N LEU A 214 7.10 3.30 18.29
CA LEU A 214 8.49 2.90 18.54
C LEU A 214 8.67 2.30 19.94
N ALA A 215 7.91 2.76 20.95
CA ALA A 215 7.93 2.17 22.28
C ALA A 215 7.32 0.75 22.31
N SER A 216 6.30 0.48 21.49
CA SER A 216 5.70 -0.86 21.40
C SER A 216 6.65 -1.88 20.76
N GLU A 217 7.60 -1.42 19.93
CA GLU A 217 8.55 -2.24 19.19
C GLU A 217 9.85 -2.56 19.95
N THR A 218 10.09 -1.92 21.09
CA THR A 218 11.33 -2.07 21.90
C THR A 218 11.26 -3.21 22.93
N ARG A 219 10.47 -4.26 22.68
CA ARG A 219 10.37 -5.43 23.57
C ARG A 219 11.15 -6.60 23.05
#